data_f88ca78402801a5610652f8f57e5295d
#
_entry.id   f88ca78402801a5610652f8f57e5295d
#
_cell.length_a   1.000
_cell.length_b   1.000
_cell.length_c   1.000
_cell.angle_alpha   90.00
_cell.angle_beta   90.00
_cell.angle_gamma   90.00
#
_symmetry.space_group_name_H-M   'P 1'
#
loop_
_entity.id
_entity.type
_entity.pdbx_description
1 polymer ?
#
loop_
_entity_poly.entity_id
_entity_poly.type
_entity_poly.pdbx_seq_one_letter_code
_entity_poly.pdbx_strand_id
1 'polypeptide(L)'
;GTFNNSFDVRGMGAPLIIIDGIPRSTEEFQRLNAMDIDDISVLKDASAAIYGVRAANGVVLVTTKKGGAGKTEFSYNGSYTFQQPSRMPELCDPYESMTLFNEMSMNNINGGSWVFSEESFEAFRNGTRRTTDWNDLIISNVAPQTQHDISISGGTEKTKFYISMGYFYQEGIFRSGDLNYNKFNLRSNISTEIAKGIKFELGVSGISDERNTPYTSSQDIIRNYWRQGVLYPAYADPEGTMLNYNGLDMEQNTVAMMTADISGYKKYKQKYFQSSATL
;
A
#
# COMPACT_ATOMS: atom_id res chain seq x y z
N GLY A 1 5.97 -0.13 2.59
CA GLY A 1 5.99 1.31 2.79
C GLY A 1 4.68 1.77 3.36
N THR A 2 4.70 2.45 4.48
CA THR A 2 3.55 3.26 4.87
C THR A 2 3.46 4.39 3.87
N PHE A 3 2.52 4.33 2.94
CA PHE A 3 2.12 5.50 2.19
C PHE A 3 1.47 6.46 3.18
N ASN A 4 2.28 7.32 3.77
CA ASN A 4 1.80 8.48 4.49
C ASN A 4 1.34 9.48 3.41
N ASN A 5 0.14 9.30 2.90
CA ASN A 5 -0.52 10.29 2.08
C ASN A 5 -0.99 11.40 3.04
N SER A 6 -0.06 12.25 3.46
CA SER A 6 -0.43 13.50 4.10
C SER A 6 -1.13 14.34 3.04
N PHE A 7 -2.44 14.44 3.14
CA PHE A 7 -3.22 15.36 2.35
C PHE A 7 -3.09 16.75 2.98
N ASP A 8 -2.50 17.67 2.26
CA ASP A 8 -2.22 19.00 2.73
C ASP A 8 -2.77 20.04 1.75
N VAL A 9 -3.31 21.12 2.26
CA VAL A 9 -3.75 22.26 1.46
C VAL A 9 -2.79 23.42 1.68
N ARG A 10 -1.97 23.76 0.68
CA ARG A 10 -0.95 24.84 0.71
C ARG A 10 0.16 24.66 1.75
N GLY A 11 0.52 23.46 2.18
CA GLY A 11 1.58 23.25 3.17
C GLY A 11 1.23 23.70 4.59
N MET A 12 -0.05 23.92 4.89
CA MET A 12 -0.51 24.42 6.19
C MET A 12 -0.98 23.30 7.15
N GLY A 13 -0.87 22.06 6.73
CA GLY A 13 -1.31 20.88 7.49
C GLY A 13 -2.65 20.32 7.02
N ALA A 14 -3.15 19.29 7.73
CA ALA A 14 -4.34 18.56 7.32
C ALA A 14 -5.59 19.46 7.29
N PRO A 15 -6.34 19.50 6.18
CA PRO A 15 -7.60 20.23 6.08
C PRO A 15 -8.71 19.56 6.87
N LEU A 16 -9.77 20.29 7.14
CA LEU A 16 -11.03 19.72 7.63
C LEU A 16 -11.70 18.95 6.48
N ILE A 17 -11.98 17.68 6.68
CA ILE A 17 -12.70 16.85 5.69
C ILE A 17 -14.15 16.72 6.11
N ILE A 18 -15.05 16.97 5.17
CA ILE A 18 -16.50 16.85 5.36
C ILE A 18 -17.06 15.93 4.28
N ILE A 19 -17.63 14.81 4.68
CA ILE A 19 -18.27 13.85 3.78
C ILE A 19 -19.79 13.89 4.03
N ASP A 20 -20.55 14.23 3.01
CA ASP A 20 -22.01 14.37 3.06
C ASP A 20 -22.50 15.28 4.22
N GLY A 21 -21.78 16.39 4.45
CA GLY A 21 -22.08 17.36 5.50
C GLY A 21 -21.55 17.02 6.89
N ILE A 22 -20.93 15.86 7.08
CA ILE A 22 -20.42 15.39 8.38
C ILE A 22 -18.90 15.46 8.41
N PRO A 23 -18.27 16.13 9.42
CA PRO A 23 -16.82 16.13 9.60
C PRO A 23 -16.29 14.71 9.83
N ARG A 24 -15.21 14.35 9.10
CA ARG A 24 -14.59 13.04 9.12
C ARG A 24 -13.08 13.14 9.27
N SER A 25 -12.46 12.01 9.62
CA SER A 25 -10.99 11.93 9.67
C SER A 25 -10.37 11.74 8.28
N THR A 26 -9.08 12.04 8.18
CA THR A 26 -8.31 11.81 6.94
C THR A 26 -8.29 10.33 6.57
N GLU A 27 -8.23 9.45 7.56
CA GLU A 27 -8.22 8.00 7.36
C GLU A 27 -9.56 7.50 6.80
N GLU A 28 -10.70 8.06 7.24
CA GLU A 28 -12.02 7.73 6.70
C GLU A 28 -12.13 8.17 5.23
N PHE A 29 -11.62 9.35 4.90
CA PHE A 29 -11.57 9.84 3.53
C PHE A 29 -10.69 8.96 2.62
N GLN A 30 -9.50 8.57 3.08
CA GLN A 30 -8.59 7.70 2.33
C GLN A 30 -9.17 6.30 2.05
N ARG A 31 -10.08 5.83 2.91
CA ARG A 31 -10.75 4.54 2.75
C ARG A 31 -12.01 4.61 1.89
N LEU A 32 -12.52 5.81 1.62
CA LEU A 32 -13.68 5.99 0.78
C LEU A 32 -13.43 5.40 -0.62
N ASN A 33 -14.43 4.71 -1.15
CA ASN A 33 -14.33 4.22 -2.53
C ASN A 33 -14.51 5.40 -3.50
N ALA A 34 -13.53 5.58 -4.38
CA ALA A 34 -13.58 6.66 -5.37
C ALA A 34 -14.81 6.57 -6.29
N MET A 35 -15.30 5.34 -6.55
CA MET A 35 -16.51 5.12 -7.37
C MET A 35 -17.80 5.61 -6.71
N ASP A 36 -17.81 5.78 -5.37
CA ASP A 36 -18.95 6.32 -4.63
C ASP A 36 -18.96 7.85 -4.55
N ILE A 37 -17.89 8.50 -5.00
CA ILE A 37 -17.76 9.95 -4.97
C ILE A 37 -18.50 10.55 -6.17
N ASP A 38 -19.30 11.56 -5.90
CA ASP A 38 -19.98 12.39 -6.90
C ASP A 38 -19.17 13.65 -7.18
N ASP A 39 -18.80 14.39 -6.12
CA ASP A 39 -18.02 15.62 -6.21
C ASP A 39 -17.02 15.78 -5.08
N ILE A 40 -15.90 16.44 -5.37
CA ILE A 40 -14.91 16.90 -4.39
C ILE A 40 -14.64 18.38 -4.61
N SER A 41 -14.99 19.20 -3.64
CA SER A 41 -14.73 20.63 -3.64
C SER A 41 -13.75 21.03 -2.55
N VAL A 42 -12.74 21.84 -2.87
CA VAL A 42 -11.76 22.34 -1.92
C VAL A 42 -12.01 23.80 -1.62
N LEU A 43 -12.45 24.10 -0.41
CA LEU A 43 -12.68 25.47 0.06
C LEU A 43 -11.44 26.02 0.74
N LYS A 44 -11.08 27.25 0.40
CA LYS A 44 -9.92 27.97 0.91
C LYS A 44 -10.33 29.36 1.36
N ASP A 45 -9.55 29.91 2.28
CA ASP A 45 -9.69 31.30 2.72
C ASP A 45 -11.13 31.62 3.23
N ALA A 46 -11.73 32.69 2.76
CA ALA A 46 -13.04 33.16 3.21
C ALA A 46 -14.18 32.12 3.05
N SER A 47 -14.11 31.28 2.01
CA SER A 47 -15.12 30.23 1.78
C SER A 47 -15.07 29.10 2.83
N ALA A 48 -13.93 28.90 3.46
CA ALA A 48 -13.76 27.93 4.55
C ALA A 48 -14.24 28.48 5.91
N ALA A 49 -14.37 29.82 6.05
CA ALA A 49 -14.69 30.45 7.33
C ALA A 49 -16.02 30.02 7.94
N ILE A 50 -17.00 29.59 7.15
CA ILE A 50 -18.29 29.08 7.62
C ILE A 50 -18.15 27.83 8.50
N TYR A 51 -17.03 27.10 8.38
CA TYR A 51 -16.73 25.90 9.17
C TYR A 51 -15.91 26.19 10.44
N GLY A 52 -15.67 27.48 10.73
CA GLY A 52 -15.01 27.94 11.95
C GLY A 52 -13.51 27.67 12.01
N VAL A 53 -12.95 27.71 13.22
CA VAL A 53 -11.49 27.62 13.47
C VAL A 53 -10.89 26.30 12.96
N ARG A 54 -11.64 25.20 12.94
CA ARG A 54 -11.18 23.89 12.43
C ARG A 54 -10.87 23.91 10.93
N ALA A 55 -11.33 24.91 10.21
CA ALA A 55 -11.15 25.08 8.78
C ALA A 55 -9.95 26.00 8.43
N ALA A 56 -9.11 26.37 9.39
CA ALA A 56 -7.99 27.27 9.18
C ALA A 56 -7.03 26.77 8.08
N ASN A 57 -6.87 25.46 7.95
CA ASN A 57 -6.05 24.82 6.91
C ASN A 57 -6.83 24.48 5.61
N GLY A 58 -8.04 25.03 5.45
CA GLY A 58 -8.96 24.72 4.35
C GLY A 58 -9.94 23.59 4.68
N VAL A 59 -10.91 23.41 3.78
CA VAL A 59 -11.95 22.37 3.90
C VAL A 59 -12.02 21.57 2.61
N VAL A 60 -12.10 20.26 2.71
CA VAL A 60 -12.41 19.35 1.60
C VAL A 60 -13.83 18.86 1.79
N LEU A 61 -14.72 19.27 0.89
CA LEU A 61 -16.09 18.81 0.83
C LEU A 61 -16.16 17.63 -0.13
N VAL A 62 -16.67 16.52 0.34
CA VAL A 62 -16.91 15.33 -0.46
C VAL A 62 -18.39 15.02 -0.45
N THR A 63 -18.98 14.95 -1.63
CA THR A 63 -20.36 14.51 -1.82
C THR A 63 -20.36 13.12 -2.40
N THR A 64 -21.13 12.20 -1.78
CA THR A 64 -21.28 10.85 -2.33
C THR A 64 -22.52 10.73 -3.21
N LYS A 65 -22.51 9.78 -4.12
CA LYS A 65 -23.62 9.53 -5.07
C LYS A 65 -24.90 9.21 -4.32
N LYS A 66 -25.99 9.86 -4.69
CA LYS A 66 -27.32 9.73 -4.04
C LYS A 66 -28.39 9.10 -4.94
N GLY A 67 -28.05 8.77 -6.18
CA GLY A 67 -29.03 8.37 -7.19
C GLY A 67 -29.84 9.53 -7.76
N GLY A 68 -30.57 9.27 -8.82
CA GLY A 68 -31.40 10.22 -9.56
C GLY A 68 -32.82 9.71 -9.78
N ALA A 69 -33.74 10.61 -10.16
CA ALA A 69 -35.05 10.20 -10.68
C ALA A 69 -34.84 9.63 -12.09
N GLY A 70 -35.39 8.46 -12.37
CA GLY A 70 -35.26 7.81 -13.66
C GLY A 70 -35.30 6.30 -13.57
N LYS A 71 -34.98 5.66 -14.70
CA LYS A 71 -34.88 4.20 -14.77
C LYS A 71 -33.74 3.72 -13.88
N THR A 72 -33.91 2.54 -13.33
CA THR A 72 -32.83 1.88 -12.59
C THR A 72 -31.65 1.58 -13.51
N GLU A 73 -30.48 2.04 -13.13
CA GLU A 73 -29.22 1.82 -13.83
C GLU A 73 -28.33 0.89 -13.01
N PHE A 74 -27.74 -0.07 -13.67
CA PHE A 74 -26.73 -0.96 -13.11
C PHE A 74 -25.37 -0.61 -13.72
N SER A 75 -24.36 -0.45 -12.88
CA SER A 75 -22.99 -0.19 -13.31
C SER A 75 -22.04 -1.20 -12.71
N TYR A 76 -21.13 -1.70 -13.52
CA TYR A 76 -19.98 -2.49 -13.08
C TYR A 76 -18.71 -1.87 -13.63
N ASN A 77 -17.73 -1.72 -12.74
CA ASN A 77 -16.38 -1.32 -13.09
C ASN A 77 -15.39 -2.35 -12.55
N GLY A 78 -14.57 -2.92 -13.42
CA GLY A 78 -13.54 -3.89 -13.04
C GLY A 78 -12.20 -3.46 -13.60
N SER A 79 -11.14 -3.58 -12.79
CA SER A 79 -9.78 -3.36 -13.23
C SER A 79 -8.83 -4.42 -12.68
N TYR A 80 -7.87 -4.78 -13.50
CA TYR A 80 -6.73 -5.61 -13.13
C TYR A 80 -5.45 -4.87 -13.50
N THR A 81 -4.60 -4.61 -12.52
CA THR A 81 -3.42 -3.77 -12.67
C THR A 81 -2.18 -4.54 -12.24
N PHE A 82 -1.11 -4.40 -13.00
CA PHE A 82 0.20 -4.90 -12.64
C PHE A 82 1.06 -3.74 -12.16
N GLN A 83 1.56 -3.84 -10.94
CA GLN A 83 2.50 -2.88 -10.38
C GLN A 83 3.92 -3.42 -10.55
N GLN A 84 4.83 -2.57 -10.95
CA GLN A 84 6.24 -2.91 -11.11
C GLN A 84 7.11 -1.85 -10.42
N PRO A 85 8.25 -2.24 -9.83
CA PRO A 85 9.24 -1.26 -9.41
C PRO A 85 9.67 -0.40 -10.59
N SER A 86 9.61 0.92 -10.46
CA SER A 86 10.02 1.84 -11.55
C SER A 86 11.52 1.86 -11.76
N ARG A 87 12.29 1.57 -10.71
CA ARG A 87 13.75 1.51 -10.73
C ARG A 87 14.22 0.64 -9.56
N MET A 88 15.14 -0.25 -9.85
CA MET A 88 15.89 -1.02 -8.85
C MET A 88 17.34 -0.55 -8.85
N PRO A 89 18.02 -0.53 -7.68
CA PRO A 89 19.46 -0.29 -7.65
C PRO A 89 20.19 -1.45 -8.35
N GLU A 90 21.19 -1.11 -9.13
CA GLU A 90 22.14 -2.09 -9.64
C GLU A 90 23.05 -2.52 -8.49
N LEU A 91 23.16 -3.81 -8.28
CA LEU A 91 24.07 -4.39 -7.28
C LEU A 91 25.35 -4.80 -8.01
N CYS A 92 26.49 -4.64 -7.33
CA CYS A 92 27.76 -5.13 -7.83
C CYS A 92 27.67 -6.64 -8.10
N ASP A 93 28.30 -7.09 -9.15
CA ASP A 93 28.53 -8.52 -9.34
C ASP A 93 29.58 -9.04 -8.33
N PRO A 94 29.75 -10.36 -8.18
CA PRO A 94 30.71 -10.91 -7.23
C PRO A 94 32.15 -10.46 -7.49
N TYR A 95 32.51 -10.32 -8.75
CA TYR A 95 33.87 -9.95 -9.16
C TYR A 95 34.18 -8.50 -8.81
N GLU A 96 33.26 -7.60 -9.14
CA GLU A 96 33.32 -6.19 -8.77
C GLU A 96 33.37 -6.02 -7.25
N SER A 97 32.51 -6.75 -6.55
CA SER A 97 32.44 -6.72 -5.10
C SER A 97 33.76 -7.12 -4.44
N MET A 98 34.36 -8.24 -4.84
CA MET A 98 35.66 -8.67 -4.33
C MET A 98 36.79 -7.69 -4.66
N THR A 99 36.77 -7.12 -5.86
CA THR A 99 37.73 -6.11 -6.29
C THR A 99 37.64 -4.88 -5.38
N LEU A 100 36.43 -4.35 -5.17
CA LEU A 100 36.20 -3.19 -4.31
C LEU A 100 36.62 -3.46 -2.85
N PHE A 101 36.36 -4.66 -2.32
CA PHE A 101 36.82 -5.05 -0.98
C PHE A 101 38.35 -5.10 -0.90
N ASN A 102 39.03 -5.61 -1.92
CA ASN A 102 40.49 -5.61 -1.97
C ASN A 102 41.04 -4.18 -2.04
N GLU A 103 40.48 -3.34 -2.90
CA GLU A 103 40.87 -1.90 -3.00
C GLU A 103 40.63 -1.17 -1.68
N MET A 104 39.49 -1.36 -1.05
CA MET A 104 39.17 -0.76 0.25
C MET A 104 40.19 -1.17 1.32
N SER A 105 40.57 -2.46 1.35
CA SER A 105 41.57 -2.94 2.31
C SER A 105 42.97 -2.38 2.02
N MET A 106 43.41 -2.36 0.77
CA MET A 106 44.71 -1.87 0.39
C MET A 106 44.84 -0.34 0.63
N ASN A 107 43.76 0.40 0.48
CA ASN A 107 43.71 1.85 0.72
C ASN A 107 43.55 2.22 2.21
N ASN A 108 43.56 1.26 3.11
CA ASN A 108 43.47 1.51 4.54
C ASN A 108 44.73 2.23 5.04
N ILE A 109 44.55 3.34 5.78
CA ILE A 109 45.64 4.18 6.30
C ILE A 109 46.64 3.41 7.20
N ASN A 110 46.22 2.30 7.79
CA ASN A 110 47.07 1.46 8.65
C ASN A 110 47.77 0.34 7.86
N GLY A 111 47.73 0.37 6.53
CA GLY A 111 48.17 -0.71 5.67
C GLY A 111 47.17 -1.86 5.63
N GLY A 112 46.87 -2.36 4.47
CA GLY A 112 45.95 -3.46 4.24
C GLY A 112 46.59 -4.65 3.53
N SER A 113 45.88 -5.75 3.51
CA SER A 113 46.19 -6.93 2.76
C SER A 113 45.03 -7.30 1.84
N TRP A 114 45.28 -8.11 0.86
CA TRP A 114 44.25 -8.66 0.01
C TRP A 114 43.28 -9.48 0.84
N VAL A 115 41.98 -9.12 0.79
CA VAL A 115 40.89 -9.83 1.46
C VAL A 115 40.51 -11.07 0.67
N PHE A 116 40.50 -10.96 -0.66
CA PHE A 116 40.19 -12.05 -1.58
C PHE A 116 41.38 -12.35 -2.45
N SER A 117 41.81 -13.62 -2.43
CA SER A 117 42.91 -14.14 -3.29
C SER A 117 42.40 -14.44 -4.70
N GLU A 118 43.32 -14.65 -5.65
CA GLU A 118 43.00 -15.11 -7.02
C GLU A 118 42.17 -16.42 -6.99
N GLU A 119 42.51 -17.32 -6.08
CA GLU A 119 41.75 -18.56 -5.89
C GLU A 119 40.26 -18.28 -5.51
N SER A 120 39.99 -17.22 -4.73
CA SER A 120 38.64 -16.80 -4.43
C SER A 120 37.90 -16.32 -5.69
N PHE A 121 38.56 -15.55 -6.55
CA PHE A 121 37.97 -15.13 -7.82
C PHE A 121 37.69 -16.32 -8.74
N GLU A 122 38.59 -17.28 -8.82
CA GLU A 122 38.38 -18.51 -9.59
C GLU A 122 37.23 -19.35 -9.06
N ALA A 123 37.05 -19.44 -7.73
CA ALA A 123 35.95 -20.17 -7.11
C ALA A 123 34.55 -19.62 -7.48
N PHE A 124 34.43 -18.31 -7.68
CA PHE A 124 33.22 -17.72 -8.23
C PHE A 124 33.10 -17.93 -9.75
N ARG A 125 34.19 -17.79 -10.49
CA ARG A 125 34.23 -17.95 -11.96
C ARG A 125 33.81 -19.35 -12.39
N ASN A 126 34.29 -20.36 -11.69
CA ASN A 126 33.99 -21.76 -12.00
C ASN A 126 32.73 -22.31 -11.31
N GLY A 127 32.01 -21.47 -10.58
CA GLY A 127 30.75 -21.83 -9.90
C GLY A 127 30.91 -22.70 -8.64
N THR A 128 32.15 -22.93 -8.16
CA THR A 128 32.37 -23.68 -6.92
C THR A 128 31.84 -22.91 -5.70
N ARG A 129 31.88 -21.59 -5.74
CA ARG A 129 31.30 -20.71 -4.76
C ARG A 129 30.03 -20.06 -5.29
N ARG A 130 28.93 -20.21 -4.56
CA ARG A 130 27.62 -19.70 -4.95
C ARG A 130 27.46 -18.22 -4.59
N THR A 131 26.66 -17.53 -5.38
CA THR A 131 26.26 -16.15 -5.20
C THR A 131 24.75 -16.05 -5.08
N THR A 132 24.24 -14.90 -4.69
CA THR A 132 22.80 -14.63 -4.64
C THR A 132 22.48 -13.33 -5.38
N ASP A 133 21.57 -13.40 -6.34
CA ASP A 133 20.87 -12.22 -6.82
C ASP A 133 19.76 -11.88 -5.82
N TRP A 134 20.05 -10.96 -4.93
CA TRP A 134 19.13 -10.53 -3.89
C TRP A 134 17.93 -9.77 -4.46
N ASN A 135 18.08 -9.06 -5.59
CA ASN A 135 16.96 -8.38 -6.22
C ASN A 135 15.93 -9.40 -6.70
N ASP A 136 16.38 -10.41 -7.45
CA ASP A 136 15.48 -11.44 -7.97
C ASP A 136 14.87 -12.30 -6.86
N LEU A 137 15.61 -12.54 -5.77
CA LEU A 137 15.13 -13.39 -4.67
C LEU A 137 14.07 -12.69 -3.79
N ILE A 138 14.19 -11.39 -3.55
CA ILE A 138 13.36 -10.66 -2.59
C ILE A 138 12.22 -9.92 -3.28
N ILE A 139 12.47 -9.32 -4.44
CA ILE A 139 11.50 -8.44 -5.10
C ILE A 139 10.79 -9.18 -6.23
N SER A 140 9.47 -9.10 -6.21
CA SER A 140 8.65 -9.54 -7.33
C SER A 140 8.67 -8.50 -8.44
N ASN A 141 8.90 -8.94 -9.67
CA ASN A 141 8.87 -8.05 -10.84
C ASN A 141 7.45 -7.52 -11.11
N VAL A 142 6.44 -8.20 -10.59
CA VAL A 142 5.02 -7.85 -10.79
C VAL A 142 4.24 -8.11 -9.51
N ALA A 143 3.53 -7.09 -9.03
CA ALA A 143 2.57 -7.21 -7.94
C ALA A 143 1.14 -6.94 -8.49
N PRO A 144 0.24 -7.93 -8.45
CA PRO A 144 -1.11 -7.77 -8.98
C PRO A 144 -1.97 -6.93 -8.04
N GLN A 145 -2.87 -6.17 -8.65
CA GLN A 145 -3.94 -5.43 -7.99
C GLN A 145 -5.24 -5.65 -8.75
N THR A 146 -6.32 -5.95 -8.05
CA THR A 146 -7.65 -6.05 -8.64
C THR A 146 -8.64 -5.13 -7.93
N GLN A 147 -9.56 -4.57 -8.70
CA GLN A 147 -10.66 -3.79 -8.19
C GLN A 147 -11.94 -4.14 -8.94
N HIS A 148 -13.02 -4.33 -8.20
CA HIS A 148 -14.34 -4.63 -8.74
C HIS A 148 -15.38 -3.82 -7.98
N ASP A 149 -16.10 -2.96 -8.68
CA ASP A 149 -17.14 -2.12 -8.13
C ASP A 149 -18.45 -2.36 -8.89
N ILE A 150 -19.52 -2.59 -8.13
CA ILE A 150 -20.86 -2.77 -8.64
C ILE A 150 -21.74 -1.69 -7.99
N SER A 151 -22.58 -1.05 -8.79
CA SER A 151 -23.56 -0.13 -8.23
C SER A 151 -24.91 -0.22 -8.97
N ILE A 152 -25.95 0.08 -8.23
CA ILE A 152 -27.30 0.23 -8.73
C ILE A 152 -27.87 1.56 -8.23
N SER A 153 -28.43 2.34 -9.14
CA SER A 153 -29.02 3.62 -8.82
C SER A 153 -30.30 3.85 -9.59
N GLY A 154 -31.19 4.67 -9.06
CA GLY A 154 -32.43 4.99 -9.75
C GLY A 154 -33.45 5.61 -8.79
N GLY A 155 -34.68 5.68 -9.24
CA GLY A 155 -35.77 6.15 -8.41
C GLY A 155 -36.88 6.88 -9.15
N THR A 156 -37.76 7.45 -8.40
CA THR A 156 -38.84 8.33 -8.85
C THR A 156 -38.55 9.78 -8.43
N GLU A 157 -39.43 10.71 -8.78
CA GLU A 157 -39.35 12.09 -8.26
C GLU A 157 -39.33 12.16 -6.74
N LYS A 158 -40.02 11.21 -6.04
CA LYS A 158 -40.14 11.19 -4.61
C LYS A 158 -39.09 10.36 -3.90
N THR A 159 -38.67 9.26 -4.50
CA THR A 159 -37.72 8.33 -3.85
C THR A 159 -36.57 8.06 -4.79
N LYS A 160 -35.35 8.27 -4.33
CA LYS A 160 -34.10 8.04 -5.05
C LYS A 160 -33.21 7.12 -4.22
N PHE A 161 -32.46 6.28 -4.89
CA PHE A 161 -31.54 5.37 -4.21
C PHE A 161 -30.23 5.20 -4.99
N TYR A 162 -29.19 4.95 -4.24
CA TYR A 162 -27.88 4.52 -4.72
C TYR A 162 -27.37 3.44 -3.78
N ILE A 163 -26.98 2.30 -4.32
CA ILE A 163 -26.39 1.18 -3.55
C ILE A 163 -25.14 0.75 -4.32
N SER A 164 -24.03 0.58 -3.62
CA SER A 164 -22.78 0.10 -4.19
C SER A 164 -22.10 -0.92 -3.31
N MET A 165 -21.34 -1.80 -3.95
CA MET A 165 -20.42 -2.75 -3.33
C MET A 165 -19.10 -2.70 -4.08
N GLY A 166 -17.99 -2.70 -3.36
CA GLY A 166 -16.65 -2.73 -3.94
C GLY A 166 -15.76 -3.75 -3.25
N TYR A 167 -14.89 -4.35 -4.05
CA TYR A 167 -13.80 -5.19 -3.61
C TYR A 167 -12.50 -4.68 -4.19
N PHE A 168 -11.47 -4.61 -3.35
CA PHE A 168 -10.13 -4.23 -3.74
C PHE A 168 -9.13 -5.21 -3.13
N TYR A 169 -8.21 -5.71 -3.94
CA TYR A 169 -7.07 -6.52 -3.53
C TYR A 169 -5.80 -5.96 -4.12
N GLN A 170 -4.75 -5.89 -3.32
CA GLN A 170 -3.41 -5.48 -3.75
C GLN A 170 -2.36 -6.35 -3.08
N GLU A 171 -1.48 -6.91 -3.88
CA GLU A 171 -0.29 -7.60 -3.43
C GLU A 171 0.90 -6.63 -3.32
N GLY A 172 1.79 -6.87 -2.37
CA GLY A 172 3.03 -6.11 -2.22
C GLY A 172 4.14 -6.62 -3.11
N ILE A 173 5.26 -5.90 -3.10
CA ILE A 173 6.41 -6.18 -3.98
C ILE A 173 7.30 -7.34 -3.52
N PHE A 174 7.08 -7.91 -2.33
CA PHE A 174 7.91 -9.02 -1.84
C PHE A 174 7.45 -10.33 -2.46
N ARG A 175 8.42 -11.12 -2.91
CA ARG A 175 8.17 -12.40 -3.57
C ARG A 175 7.47 -13.45 -2.67
N SER A 176 7.53 -13.29 -1.35
CA SER A 176 6.81 -14.18 -0.42
C SER A 176 5.28 -14.11 -0.54
N GLY A 177 4.71 -13.01 -1.08
CA GLY A 177 3.26 -12.79 -1.13
C GLY A 177 2.62 -12.43 0.22
N ASP A 178 3.39 -12.39 1.31
CA ASP A 178 2.91 -12.15 2.68
C ASP A 178 2.54 -10.69 2.94
N LEU A 179 2.90 -9.79 2.03
CA LEU A 179 2.49 -8.40 2.08
C LEU A 179 1.30 -8.19 1.16
N ASN A 180 0.09 -8.11 1.73
CA ASN A 180 -1.12 -7.90 0.93
C ASN A 180 -2.17 -7.08 1.66
N TYR A 181 -3.10 -6.52 0.89
CA TYR A 181 -4.20 -5.70 1.37
C TYR A 181 -5.49 -6.06 0.67
N ASN A 182 -6.55 -6.28 1.46
CA ASN A 182 -7.91 -6.55 1.01
C ASN A 182 -8.85 -5.49 1.58
N LYS A 183 -9.78 -5.00 0.77
CA LYS A 183 -10.83 -4.08 1.21
C LYS A 183 -12.17 -4.43 0.57
N PHE A 184 -13.20 -4.49 1.41
CA PHE A 184 -14.60 -4.55 1.01
C PHE A 184 -15.29 -3.28 1.45
N ASN A 185 -16.10 -2.70 0.62
CA ASN A 185 -16.95 -1.57 0.95
C ASN A 185 -18.37 -1.79 0.49
N LEU A 186 -19.29 -1.26 1.26
CA LEU A 186 -20.72 -1.22 0.96
C LEU A 186 -21.22 0.22 1.24
N ARG A 187 -22.05 0.73 0.36
CA ARG A 187 -22.77 2.00 0.56
C ARG A 187 -24.22 1.88 0.13
N SER A 188 -25.09 2.51 0.86
CA SER A 188 -26.49 2.67 0.51
C SER A 188 -26.96 4.09 0.89
N ASN A 189 -27.38 4.85 -0.07
CA ASN A 189 -27.96 6.17 0.11
C ASN A 189 -29.40 6.14 -0.43
N ILE A 190 -30.36 6.44 0.43
CA ILE A 190 -31.79 6.48 0.10
C ILE A 190 -32.31 7.86 0.50
N SER A 191 -33.05 8.46 -0.40
CA SER A 191 -33.71 9.76 -0.18
C SER A 191 -35.17 9.65 -0.60
N THR A 192 -36.12 9.97 0.28
CA THR A 192 -37.53 9.89 -0.03
C THR A 192 -38.30 11.07 0.54
N GLU A 193 -39.27 11.60 -0.21
CA GLU A 193 -40.24 12.57 0.27
C GLU A 193 -41.36 11.79 0.94
N ILE A 194 -41.40 11.83 2.28
CA ILE A 194 -42.41 11.10 3.10
C ILE A 194 -43.73 11.88 3.21
N ALA A 195 -43.70 13.21 3.10
CA ALA A 195 -44.83 14.07 2.99
C ALA A 195 -44.47 15.34 2.21
N LYS A 196 -45.41 16.12 1.73
CA LYS A 196 -45.12 17.33 0.97
C LYS A 196 -44.22 18.28 1.75
N GLY A 197 -42.99 18.48 1.23
CA GLY A 197 -41.96 19.31 1.84
C GLY A 197 -41.18 18.66 2.99
N ILE A 198 -41.44 17.39 3.30
CA ILE A 198 -40.68 16.63 4.30
C ILE A 198 -39.89 15.53 3.61
N LYS A 199 -38.55 15.68 3.62
CA LYS A 199 -37.65 14.79 2.95
C LYS A 199 -36.84 14.00 3.98
N PHE A 200 -36.85 12.68 3.87
CA PHE A 200 -36.06 11.79 4.70
C PHE A 200 -34.86 11.26 3.89
N GLU A 201 -33.67 11.38 4.44
CA GLU A 201 -32.44 10.84 3.85
C GLU A 201 -31.81 9.84 4.81
N LEU A 202 -31.46 8.65 4.30
CA LEU A 202 -30.77 7.59 5.03
C LEU A 202 -29.49 7.23 4.27
N GLY A 203 -28.36 7.41 4.92
CA GLY A 203 -27.05 6.97 4.45
C GLY A 203 -26.53 5.85 5.34
N VAL A 204 -26.09 4.75 4.73
CA VAL A 204 -25.43 3.64 5.42
C VAL A 204 -24.16 3.30 4.65
N SER A 205 -23.04 3.16 5.34
CA SER A 205 -21.80 2.68 4.73
C SER A 205 -21.05 1.73 5.66
N GLY A 206 -20.44 0.73 5.07
CA GLY A 206 -19.59 -0.23 5.74
C GLY A 206 -18.29 -0.43 4.98
N ILE A 207 -17.18 -0.49 5.70
CA ILE A 207 -15.86 -0.80 5.16
C ILE A 207 -15.24 -1.87 6.04
N SER A 208 -14.72 -2.92 5.43
CA SER A 208 -13.90 -3.91 6.10
C SER A 208 -12.59 -4.03 5.34
N ASP A 209 -11.50 -3.69 5.98
CA ASP A 209 -10.18 -3.85 5.40
C ASP A 209 -9.30 -4.78 6.24
N GLU A 210 -8.39 -5.46 5.55
CA GLU A 210 -7.43 -6.35 6.14
C GLU A 210 -6.07 -6.15 5.45
N ARG A 211 -5.04 -5.91 6.24
CA ARG A 211 -3.66 -5.83 5.79
C ARG A 211 -2.84 -6.90 6.48
N ASN A 212 -2.22 -7.76 5.70
CA ASN A 212 -1.23 -8.72 6.15
C ASN A 212 0.17 -8.20 5.84
N THR A 213 1.08 -8.35 6.77
CA THR A 213 2.50 -7.97 6.58
C THR A 213 3.38 -9.00 7.25
N PRO A 214 4.60 -9.25 6.75
CA PRO A 214 5.62 -9.93 7.54
C PRO A 214 5.77 -9.26 8.91
N TYR A 215 6.28 -10.00 9.89
CA TYR A 215 6.54 -9.44 11.21
C TYR A 215 7.54 -8.28 11.16
N THR A 216 8.59 -8.44 10.35
CA THR A 216 9.57 -7.38 10.07
C THR A 216 8.95 -6.30 9.18
N SER A 217 9.27 -5.05 9.45
CA SER A 217 8.74 -3.94 8.65
C SER A 217 9.28 -4.00 7.22
N SER A 218 8.48 -3.58 6.24
CA SER A 218 8.92 -3.50 4.83
C SER A 218 10.17 -2.64 4.66
N GLN A 219 10.32 -1.59 5.47
CA GLN A 219 11.49 -0.73 5.46
C GLN A 219 12.76 -1.46 5.94
N ASP A 220 12.64 -2.28 6.97
CA ASP A 220 13.77 -3.05 7.50
C ASP A 220 14.15 -4.19 6.56
N ILE A 221 13.16 -4.85 5.91
CA ILE A 221 13.41 -5.85 4.87
C ILE A 221 14.19 -5.22 3.72
N ILE A 222 13.76 -4.06 3.20
CA ILE A 222 14.44 -3.35 2.11
C ILE A 222 15.83 -2.91 2.54
N ARG A 223 15.99 -2.36 3.74
CA ARG A 223 17.28 -1.95 4.27
C ARG A 223 18.24 -3.12 4.41
N ASN A 224 17.75 -4.25 4.91
CA ASN A 224 18.55 -5.45 5.10
C ASN A 224 19.02 -5.99 3.73
N TYR A 225 18.10 -6.18 2.77
CA TYR A 225 18.45 -6.73 1.47
C TYR A 225 19.47 -5.86 0.70
N TRP A 226 19.41 -4.53 0.83
CA TRP A 226 20.41 -3.64 0.20
C TRP A 226 21.79 -3.70 0.83
N ARG A 227 21.89 -4.23 2.04
CA ARG A 227 23.16 -4.45 2.74
C ARG A 227 23.74 -5.84 2.50
N GLN A 228 22.91 -6.77 2.03
CA GLN A 228 23.38 -8.13 1.75
C GLN A 228 24.39 -8.12 0.60
N GLY A 229 25.56 -8.68 0.86
CA GLY A 229 26.57 -8.84 -0.16
C GLY A 229 26.26 -10.01 -1.11
N VAL A 230 26.48 -9.81 -2.39
CA VAL A 230 26.31 -10.86 -3.43
C VAL A 230 27.23 -12.06 -3.23
N LEU A 231 28.29 -11.91 -2.42
CA LEU A 231 29.29 -12.95 -2.14
C LEU A 231 28.78 -14.02 -1.17
N TYR A 232 27.65 -13.80 -0.53
CA TYR A 232 27.09 -14.71 0.47
C TYR A 232 25.79 -15.31 -0.04
N PRO A 233 25.68 -16.65 -0.10
CA PRO A 233 24.47 -17.30 -0.58
C PRO A 233 23.34 -17.14 0.43
N ALA A 234 22.11 -16.96 -0.05
CA ALA A 234 20.92 -16.89 0.79
C ALA A 234 20.58 -18.25 1.43
N TYR A 235 20.99 -19.33 0.78
CA TYR A 235 20.76 -20.70 1.23
C TYR A 235 22.07 -21.44 1.45
N ALA A 236 22.14 -22.23 2.52
CA ALA A 236 23.32 -23.04 2.87
C ALA A 236 23.48 -24.25 1.93
N ASP A 237 22.37 -24.78 1.42
CA ASP A 237 22.30 -25.94 0.53
C ASP A 237 22.07 -25.52 -0.94
N PRO A 238 22.48 -26.36 -1.91
CA PRO A 238 22.22 -26.12 -3.33
C PRO A 238 20.75 -26.16 -3.73
N GLU A 239 19.95 -26.94 -2.99
CA GLU A 239 18.54 -27.15 -3.20
C GLU A 239 17.68 -25.94 -2.80
N GLY A 240 18.25 -24.98 -2.03
CA GLY A 240 17.55 -23.77 -1.58
C GLY A 240 16.54 -24.05 -0.48
N THR A 241 16.76 -25.08 0.36
CA THR A 241 15.84 -25.48 1.43
C THR A 241 16.27 -24.98 2.80
N MET A 242 17.58 -24.82 3.02
CA MET A 242 18.15 -24.38 4.30
C MET A 242 18.68 -22.95 4.18
N LEU A 243 18.09 -22.04 4.95
CA LEU A 243 18.55 -20.65 4.98
C LEU A 243 19.95 -20.53 5.55
N ASN A 244 20.78 -19.71 4.90
CA ASN A 244 22.10 -19.35 5.39
C ASN A 244 22.03 -18.06 6.24
N TYR A 245 22.75 -18.06 7.35
CA TYR A 245 22.92 -16.88 8.21
C TYR A 245 24.39 -16.45 8.33
N ASN A 246 25.31 -17.29 7.89
CA ASN A 246 26.74 -17.02 7.99
C ASN A 246 27.18 -15.97 6.97
N GLY A 247 27.86 -14.95 7.45
CA GLY A 247 28.40 -13.88 6.63
C GLY A 247 27.38 -12.85 6.14
N LEU A 248 26.10 -13.02 6.45
CA LEU A 248 25.06 -12.04 6.15
C LEU A 248 25.09 -10.87 7.15
N ASP A 249 24.61 -9.70 6.70
CA ASP A 249 24.55 -8.50 7.54
C ASP A 249 23.74 -8.79 8.82
N MET A 250 24.34 -8.54 9.98
CA MET A 250 23.77 -8.78 11.31
C MET A 250 23.24 -10.22 11.50
N GLU A 251 23.79 -11.21 10.80
CA GLU A 251 23.32 -12.60 10.81
C GLU A 251 21.82 -12.74 10.49
N GLN A 252 21.30 -11.84 9.67
CA GLN A 252 19.90 -11.79 9.25
C GLN A 252 19.76 -12.24 7.82
N ASN A 253 18.85 -13.16 7.56
CA ASN A 253 18.49 -13.58 6.21
C ASN A 253 17.23 -12.87 5.76
N THR A 254 17.32 -12.09 4.70
CA THR A 254 16.19 -11.29 4.19
C THR A 254 15.03 -12.16 3.71
N VAL A 255 15.29 -13.37 3.22
CA VAL A 255 14.22 -14.33 2.86
C VAL A 255 13.42 -14.70 4.09
N ALA A 256 14.09 -14.99 5.21
CA ALA A 256 13.40 -15.24 6.48
C ALA A 256 12.58 -14.05 6.94
N MET A 257 13.14 -12.85 6.83
CA MET A 257 12.47 -11.62 7.29
C MET A 257 11.18 -11.33 6.51
N MET A 258 11.12 -11.64 5.21
CA MET A 258 9.94 -11.39 4.38
C MET A 258 8.91 -12.52 4.41
N THR A 259 9.27 -13.71 4.95
CA THR A 259 8.42 -14.90 4.92
C THR A 259 7.69 -15.07 6.25
N ALA A 260 6.36 -15.04 6.20
CA ALA A 260 5.51 -15.09 7.39
C ALA A 260 5.64 -16.40 8.17
N ASP A 261 5.78 -17.52 7.49
CA ASP A 261 5.92 -18.84 8.12
C ASP A 261 7.23 -19.00 8.88
N ILE A 262 8.25 -18.17 8.60
CA ILE A 262 9.57 -18.23 9.25
C ILE A 262 9.67 -17.17 10.35
N SER A 263 9.42 -15.90 10.00
CA SER A 263 9.62 -14.77 10.92
C SER A 263 8.34 -14.32 11.64
N GLY A 264 7.20 -14.89 11.29
CA GLY A 264 5.90 -14.47 11.78
C GLY A 264 5.27 -13.36 10.94
N TYR A 265 4.08 -12.94 11.34
CA TYR A 265 3.29 -11.95 10.62
C TYR A 265 2.59 -10.96 11.54
N LYS A 266 2.15 -9.86 10.96
CA LYS A 266 1.22 -8.90 11.57
C LYS A 266 -0.01 -8.79 10.69
N LYS A 267 -1.17 -8.97 11.33
CA LYS A 267 -2.47 -8.87 10.68
C LYS A 267 -3.24 -7.70 11.27
N TYR A 268 -3.56 -6.73 10.43
CA TYR A 268 -4.37 -5.57 10.81
C TYR A 268 -5.73 -5.71 10.15
N LYS A 269 -6.78 -5.78 10.97
CA LYS A 269 -8.16 -5.87 10.49
C LYS A 269 -8.97 -4.74 11.09
N GLN A 270 -9.59 -3.95 10.23
CA GLN A 270 -10.43 -2.83 10.63
C GLN A 270 -11.80 -2.97 10.00
N LYS A 271 -12.82 -2.59 10.77
CA LYS A 271 -14.20 -2.55 10.30
C LYS A 271 -14.82 -1.22 10.72
N TYR A 272 -15.37 -0.52 9.76
CA TYR A 272 -16.08 0.73 9.96
C TYR A 272 -17.54 0.54 9.54
N PHE A 273 -18.43 1.04 10.35
CA PHE A 273 -19.84 1.13 10.03
C PHE A 273 -20.32 2.54 10.36
N GLN A 274 -21.00 3.14 9.43
CA GLN A 274 -21.54 4.48 9.57
C GLN A 274 -22.97 4.51 9.09
N SER A 275 -23.82 5.24 9.81
CA SER A 275 -25.16 5.55 9.38
C SER A 275 -25.49 7.01 9.67
N SER A 276 -26.26 7.62 8.81
CA SER A 276 -26.80 8.97 8.98
C SER A 276 -28.26 8.97 8.58
N ALA A 277 -29.08 9.65 9.37
CA ALA A 277 -30.47 9.88 9.06
C ALA A 277 -30.79 11.36 9.23
N THR A 278 -31.41 11.96 8.22
CA THR A 278 -31.77 13.38 8.19
C THR A 278 -33.24 13.51 7.80
N LEU A 279 -33.96 14.43 8.46
CA LEU A 279 -35.35 14.73 8.17
C LEU A 279 -35.47 16.15 7.69
#